data_5b9d3290f407eadaabccf8ae491185a9
#
_entry.id   5b9d3290f407eadaabccf8ae491185a9
#
_cell.length_a   1.000
_cell.length_b   1.000
_cell.length_c   1.000
_cell.angle_alpha   90.00
_cell.angle_beta   90.00
_cell.angle_gamma   90.00
#
_symmetry.space_group_name_H-M   'P 1'
#
loop_
_entity.id
_entity.type
_entity.pdbx_description
1 polymer ?
#
loop_
_entity_poly.entity_id
_entity_poly.type
_entity_poly.pdbx_seq_one_letter_code
_entity_poly.pdbx_strand_id
1 'polypeptide(L)'
;YVTYKSKYIESVWWLLKELHEKGLIYKGYSIQPYSPKAGTGLSSHELNQPGTYQDITDTTVTAQFKCIEKSLPEFLKKYGSVHILAWTTTPWTLPSNTALTVGDNIDYVIIKTFNQYTQIAINVILAKNLIEKVFKNNYREVKQTKELIFSKNNDIPFLVCEHFKGRDLINTKYEKLWTDSP
;
A
#
# COMPACT_ATOMS: atom_id res chain seq x y z
N TYR A 1 30.54 -32.48 28.47
CA TYR A 1 29.99 -31.89 27.25
C TYR A 1 30.18 -30.38 27.28
N VAL A 2 31.12 -29.87 26.47
CA VAL A 2 31.49 -28.45 26.50
C VAL A 2 31.58 -27.95 25.05
N THR A 3 30.72 -27.01 24.68
CA THR A 3 30.49 -26.56 23.30
C THR A 3 31.64 -25.74 22.70
N TYR A 4 32.50 -25.12 23.52
CA TYR A 4 33.65 -24.32 23.07
C TYR A 4 34.92 -25.11 22.83
N LYS A 5 34.97 -26.43 23.15
CA LYS A 5 36.13 -27.25 22.85
C LYS A 5 36.24 -27.55 21.37
N SER A 6 37.47 -27.48 20.82
CA SER A 6 37.78 -27.70 19.40
C SER A 6 37.16 -28.99 18.87
N LYS A 7 37.26 -30.08 19.59
CA LYS A 7 36.68 -31.38 19.19
C LYS A 7 35.18 -31.35 19.01
N TYR A 8 34.43 -30.55 19.81
CA TYR A 8 33.00 -30.33 19.62
C TYR A 8 32.71 -29.48 18.37
N ILE A 9 33.48 -28.39 18.23
CA ILE A 9 33.37 -27.47 17.09
C ILE A 9 33.64 -28.21 15.77
N GLU A 10 34.70 -29.03 15.72
CA GLU A 10 35.02 -29.89 14.56
C GLU A 10 33.85 -30.79 14.15
N SER A 11 33.21 -31.44 15.15
CA SER A 11 32.01 -32.28 14.88
C SER A 11 30.86 -31.50 14.30
N VAL A 12 30.61 -30.28 14.78
CA VAL A 12 29.55 -29.39 14.21
C VAL A 12 29.92 -28.99 12.79
N TRP A 13 31.16 -28.59 12.54
CA TRP A 13 31.63 -28.23 11.20
C TRP A 13 31.54 -29.39 10.21
N TRP A 14 31.85 -30.60 10.66
CA TRP A 14 31.67 -31.79 9.83
C TRP A 14 30.22 -31.99 9.45
N LEU A 15 29.27 -31.87 10.37
CA LEU A 15 27.83 -31.95 10.08
C LEU A 15 27.38 -30.90 9.07
N LEU A 16 27.82 -29.66 9.23
CA LEU A 16 27.51 -28.57 8.32
C LEU A 16 28.06 -28.84 6.91
N LYS A 17 29.27 -29.38 6.82
CA LYS A 17 29.88 -29.78 5.56
C LYS A 17 29.05 -30.84 4.85
N GLU A 18 28.67 -31.93 5.55
CA GLU A 18 27.82 -32.99 5.00
C GLU A 18 26.49 -32.46 4.48
N LEU A 19 25.84 -31.51 5.21
CA LEU A 19 24.61 -30.88 4.78
C LEU A 19 24.80 -30.00 3.55
N HIS A 20 25.92 -29.28 3.48
CA HIS A 20 26.27 -28.45 2.32
C HIS A 20 26.53 -29.31 1.08
N GLU A 21 27.30 -30.38 1.20
CA GLU A 21 27.58 -31.33 0.09
C GLU A 21 26.32 -32.00 -0.45
N LYS A 22 25.31 -32.19 0.40
CA LYS A 22 23.97 -32.67 -0.01
C LYS A 22 23.07 -31.56 -0.57
N GLY A 23 23.53 -30.34 -0.70
CA GLY A 23 22.75 -29.21 -1.19
C GLY A 23 21.63 -28.73 -0.27
N LEU A 24 21.66 -29.13 1.03
CA LEU A 24 20.64 -28.77 2.01
C LEU A 24 20.95 -27.43 2.70
N ILE A 25 22.18 -26.94 2.58
CA ILE A 25 22.60 -25.62 3.06
C ILE A 25 23.12 -24.81 1.89
N TYR A 26 22.63 -23.59 1.75
CA TYR A 26 23.07 -22.64 0.73
C TYR A 26 23.09 -21.23 1.27
N LYS A 27 23.85 -20.34 0.65
CA LYS A 27 23.87 -18.92 0.97
C LYS A 27 22.64 -18.25 0.34
N GLY A 28 21.82 -17.59 1.14
CA GLY A 28 20.62 -16.91 0.69
C GLY A 28 20.37 -15.61 1.47
N TYR A 29 19.36 -14.87 1.03
CA TYR A 29 18.85 -13.69 1.72
C TYR A 29 17.50 -14.01 2.32
N SER A 30 17.26 -13.56 3.55
CA SER A 30 15.94 -13.61 4.17
C SER A 30 15.60 -12.28 4.82
N ILE A 31 14.32 -11.94 4.84
CA ILE A 31 13.83 -10.75 5.54
C ILE A 31 13.66 -11.11 7.01
N GLN A 32 14.23 -10.29 7.87
CA GLN A 32 14.13 -10.43 9.32
C GLN A 32 13.74 -9.08 9.94
N PRO A 33 12.74 -9.02 10.84
CA PRO A 33 12.47 -7.83 11.63
C PRO A 33 13.70 -7.41 12.42
N TYR A 34 13.95 -6.11 12.48
CA TYR A 34 15.09 -5.52 13.18
C TYR A 34 14.60 -4.53 14.23
N SER A 35 15.11 -4.62 15.45
CA SER A 35 14.83 -3.67 16.51
C SER A 35 15.95 -2.64 16.62
N PRO A 36 15.73 -1.38 16.20
CA PRO A 36 16.74 -0.32 16.36
C PRO A 36 17.10 -0.07 17.83
N LYS A 37 16.13 -0.22 18.74
CA LYS A 37 16.33 -0.03 20.19
C LYS A 37 17.21 -1.10 20.80
N ALA A 38 17.06 -2.34 20.38
CA ALA A 38 17.88 -3.47 20.84
C ALA A 38 19.18 -3.63 20.02
N GLY A 39 19.26 -3.00 18.82
CA GLY A 39 20.40 -3.09 17.92
C GLY A 39 20.58 -4.48 17.28
N THR A 40 19.51 -5.27 17.17
CA THR A 40 19.59 -6.64 16.67
C THR A 40 18.37 -7.05 15.86
N GLY A 41 18.54 -8.08 15.00
CA GLY A 41 17.43 -8.78 14.35
C GLY A 41 16.65 -9.61 15.36
N LEU A 42 15.34 -9.74 15.12
CA LEU A 42 14.42 -10.49 15.97
C LEU A 42 14.07 -11.83 15.35
N SER A 43 14.14 -12.90 16.14
CA SER A 43 13.70 -14.22 15.75
C SER A 43 12.18 -14.34 15.77
N SER A 44 11.64 -15.35 15.06
CA SER A 44 10.20 -15.66 15.10
C SER A 44 9.72 -15.95 16.52
N HIS A 45 10.57 -16.54 17.37
CA HIS A 45 10.24 -16.82 18.75
C HIS A 45 10.06 -15.53 19.58
N GLU A 46 10.94 -14.56 19.40
CA GLU A 46 10.84 -13.25 20.07
C GLU A 46 9.61 -12.47 19.63
N LEU A 47 9.23 -12.57 18.34
CA LEU A 47 8.01 -11.95 17.82
C LEU A 47 6.72 -12.58 18.38
N ASN A 48 6.76 -13.83 18.79
CA ASN A 48 5.62 -14.55 19.35
C ASN A 48 5.47 -14.44 20.87
N GLN A 49 6.33 -13.66 21.53
CA GLN A 49 6.21 -13.43 22.97
C GLN A 49 4.95 -12.64 23.32
N PRO A 50 4.28 -12.92 24.45
CA PRO A 50 3.17 -12.13 24.93
C PRO A 50 3.54 -10.64 25.09
N GLY A 51 2.70 -9.73 24.61
CA GLY A 51 2.93 -8.29 24.68
C GLY A 51 3.89 -7.71 23.66
N THR A 52 4.40 -8.51 22.72
CA THR A 52 5.25 -8.02 21.61
C THR A 52 4.49 -7.10 20.68
N TYR A 53 3.24 -7.43 20.37
CA TYR A 53 2.36 -6.60 19.55
C TYR A 53 1.48 -5.74 20.43
N GLN A 54 1.45 -4.46 20.14
CA GLN A 54 0.63 -3.47 20.86
C GLN A 54 -0.05 -2.55 19.86
N ASP A 55 -1.28 -2.16 20.17
CA ASP A 55 -2.00 -1.17 19.38
C ASP A 55 -1.39 0.21 19.62
N ILE A 56 -1.03 0.88 18.53
CA ILE A 56 -0.52 2.25 18.55
C ILE A 56 -1.35 3.12 17.62
N THR A 57 -1.43 4.42 17.94
CA THR A 57 -2.00 5.43 17.05
C THR A 57 -0.87 6.02 16.22
N ASP A 58 -1.01 5.94 14.90
CA ASP A 58 -0.02 6.44 13.95
C ASP A 58 -0.68 7.24 12.83
N THR A 59 0.11 8.12 12.19
CA THR A 59 -0.35 8.92 11.06
C THR A 59 -0.34 8.10 9.79
N THR A 60 -1.47 8.05 9.11
CA THR A 60 -1.61 7.40 7.82
C THR A 60 -1.89 8.41 6.71
N VAL A 61 -1.54 8.07 5.48
CA VAL A 61 -1.73 8.93 4.32
C VAL A 61 -2.49 8.18 3.23
N THR A 62 -3.49 8.84 2.63
CA THR A 62 -4.09 8.42 1.36
C THR A 62 -3.55 9.30 0.25
N ALA A 63 -2.61 8.77 -0.52
CA ALA A 63 -2.00 9.47 -1.63
C ALA A 63 -2.89 9.43 -2.88
N GLN A 64 -2.82 10.49 -3.70
CA GLN A 64 -3.57 10.65 -4.94
C GLN A 64 -2.61 10.61 -6.11
N PHE A 65 -2.59 9.50 -6.85
CA PHE A 65 -1.73 9.30 -8.00
C PHE A 65 -2.46 9.73 -9.27
N LYS A 66 -2.07 10.85 -9.85
CA LYS A 66 -2.70 11.38 -11.06
C LYS A 66 -2.36 10.51 -12.26
N CYS A 67 -3.36 9.95 -12.90
CA CYS A 67 -3.21 9.11 -14.09
C CYS A 67 -2.83 9.93 -15.31
N ILE A 68 -1.98 9.36 -16.17
CA ILE A 68 -1.65 9.93 -17.48
C ILE A 68 -2.81 9.59 -18.43
N GLU A 69 -3.53 10.60 -18.89
CA GLU A 69 -4.76 10.47 -19.66
C GLU A 69 -4.63 9.52 -20.86
N LYS A 70 -3.53 9.61 -21.60
CA LYS A 70 -3.25 8.74 -22.77
C LYS A 70 -3.18 7.25 -22.43
N SER A 71 -2.90 6.90 -21.18
CA SER A 71 -2.80 5.51 -20.70
C SER A 71 -4.07 5.01 -20.05
N LEU A 72 -5.05 5.87 -19.82
CA LEU A 72 -6.35 5.47 -19.25
C LEU A 72 -7.11 4.54 -20.19
N PRO A 73 -7.80 3.54 -19.63
CA PRO A 73 -8.82 2.79 -20.37
C PRO A 73 -9.85 3.73 -21.02
N GLU A 74 -10.35 3.37 -22.18
CA GLU A 74 -11.23 4.25 -22.97
C GLU A 74 -12.45 4.75 -22.19
N PHE A 75 -13.08 3.86 -21.42
CA PHE A 75 -14.26 4.18 -20.61
C PHE A 75 -13.99 5.19 -19.48
N LEU A 76 -12.71 5.37 -19.06
CA LEU A 76 -12.32 6.34 -18.03
C LEU A 76 -11.93 7.70 -18.61
N LYS A 77 -11.59 7.81 -19.89
CA LYS A 77 -11.15 9.07 -20.51
C LYS A 77 -12.19 10.19 -20.44
N LYS A 78 -13.47 9.82 -20.46
CA LYS A 78 -14.59 10.79 -20.33
C LYS A 78 -14.60 11.56 -19.01
N TYR A 79 -13.85 11.10 -18.00
CA TYR A 79 -13.73 11.77 -16.70
C TYR A 79 -12.62 12.82 -16.66
N GLY A 80 -11.74 12.88 -17.69
CA GLY A 80 -10.60 13.79 -17.73
C GLY A 80 -9.54 13.43 -16.68
N SER A 81 -9.19 14.36 -15.80
CA SER A 81 -8.20 14.10 -14.76
C SER A 81 -8.71 13.09 -13.73
N VAL A 82 -8.05 11.95 -13.68
CA VAL A 82 -8.39 10.82 -12.78
C VAL A 82 -7.19 10.52 -11.88
N HIS A 83 -7.45 10.23 -10.60
CA HIS A 83 -6.44 9.89 -9.62
C HIS A 83 -6.72 8.50 -9.02
N ILE A 84 -5.71 7.68 -8.87
CA ILE A 84 -5.81 6.42 -8.12
C ILE A 84 -5.44 6.72 -6.66
N LEU A 85 -6.30 6.28 -5.73
CA LEU A 85 -6.05 6.40 -4.30
C LEU A 85 -5.26 5.19 -3.80
N ALA A 86 -4.21 5.44 -3.04
CA ALA A 86 -3.47 4.41 -2.33
C ALA A 86 -3.21 4.85 -0.89
N TRP A 87 -3.58 4.01 0.06
CA TRP A 87 -3.39 4.24 1.48
C TRP A 87 -2.10 3.60 1.97
N THR A 88 -1.37 4.29 2.85
CA THR A 88 -0.14 3.79 3.46
C THR A 88 0.02 4.25 4.91
N THR A 89 0.61 3.41 5.73
CA THR A 89 1.14 3.73 7.07
C THR A 89 2.59 4.21 7.03
N THR A 90 3.26 4.11 5.87
CA THR A 90 4.69 4.43 5.70
C THR A 90 4.88 5.51 4.63
N PRO A 91 4.39 6.76 4.86
CA PRO A 91 4.39 7.81 3.84
C PRO A 91 5.79 8.23 3.36
N TRP A 92 6.82 8.00 4.15
CA TRP A 92 8.21 8.29 3.77
C TRP A 92 8.76 7.41 2.64
N THR A 93 8.06 6.34 2.27
CA THR A 93 8.42 5.50 1.12
C THR A 93 7.84 6.00 -0.20
N LEU A 94 6.85 6.91 -0.17
CA LEU A 94 6.17 7.43 -1.36
C LEU A 94 7.08 8.09 -2.40
N PRO A 95 8.17 8.83 -2.04
CA PRO A 95 9.09 9.39 -3.03
C PRO A 95 9.72 8.34 -3.96
N SER A 96 9.94 7.13 -3.45
CA SER A 96 10.52 6.00 -4.20
C SER A 96 9.47 5.07 -4.81
N ASN A 97 8.19 5.49 -4.88
CA ASN A 97 7.14 4.67 -5.47
C ASN A 97 7.38 4.44 -6.96
N THR A 98 7.41 3.19 -7.38
CA THR A 98 7.64 2.78 -8.77
C THR A 98 6.40 2.21 -9.45
N ALA A 99 5.46 1.63 -8.69
CA ALA A 99 4.25 1.02 -9.23
C ALA A 99 3.13 0.97 -8.19
N LEU A 100 1.89 0.89 -8.68
CA LEU A 100 0.70 0.56 -7.91
C LEU A 100 0.24 -0.83 -8.31
N THR A 101 -0.11 -1.65 -7.33
CA THR A 101 -0.62 -3.01 -7.57
C THR A 101 -2.15 -3.01 -7.47
N VAL A 102 -2.81 -3.65 -8.42
CA VAL A 102 -4.25 -3.90 -8.43
C VAL A 102 -4.53 -5.39 -8.44
N GLY A 103 -5.59 -5.81 -7.78
CA GLY A 103 -6.02 -7.21 -7.83
C GLY A 103 -6.97 -7.42 -9.02
N ASP A 104 -6.66 -8.35 -9.92
CA ASP A 104 -7.39 -8.61 -11.17
C ASP A 104 -8.90 -8.72 -10.98
N ASN A 105 -9.32 -9.44 -9.96
CA ASN A 105 -10.72 -9.75 -9.69
C ASN A 105 -11.38 -8.82 -8.67
N ILE A 106 -10.63 -7.87 -8.12
CA ILE A 106 -11.19 -6.89 -7.18
C ILE A 106 -12.05 -5.88 -7.94
N ASP A 107 -13.20 -5.56 -7.35
CA ASP A 107 -14.08 -4.51 -7.88
C ASP A 107 -13.53 -3.13 -7.49
N TYR A 108 -13.35 -2.29 -8.48
CA TYR A 108 -12.99 -0.88 -8.35
C TYR A 108 -14.13 0.01 -8.80
N VAL A 109 -14.09 1.24 -8.31
CA VAL A 109 -15.07 2.28 -8.70
C VAL A 109 -14.34 3.57 -9.02
N ILE A 110 -14.94 4.35 -9.93
CA ILE A 110 -14.58 5.76 -10.07
C ILE A 110 -15.63 6.62 -9.38
N ILE A 111 -15.17 7.56 -8.58
CA ILE A 111 -15.98 8.46 -7.76
C ILE A 111 -15.65 9.90 -8.12
N LYS A 112 -16.70 10.69 -8.35
CA LYS A 112 -16.62 12.16 -8.43
C LYS A 112 -16.80 12.74 -7.05
N THR A 113 -15.89 13.62 -6.61
CA THR A 113 -15.94 14.27 -5.31
C THR A 113 -15.12 15.55 -5.31
N PHE A 114 -14.89 16.12 -4.12
CA PHE A 114 -14.00 17.25 -3.91
C PHE A 114 -12.89 16.86 -2.93
N ASN A 115 -11.71 17.39 -3.17
CA ASN A 115 -10.60 17.21 -2.23
C ASN A 115 -10.91 18.00 -0.94
N GLN A 116 -10.81 17.34 0.20
CA GLN A 116 -11.16 17.94 1.50
C GLN A 116 -10.28 19.12 1.90
N TYR A 117 -9.06 19.22 1.39
CA TYR A 117 -8.12 20.28 1.72
C TYR A 117 -8.17 21.43 0.71
N THR A 118 -8.15 21.12 -0.58
CA THR A 118 -8.12 22.12 -1.66
C THR A 118 -9.50 22.55 -2.13
N GLN A 119 -10.54 21.76 -1.80
CA GLN A 119 -11.94 21.96 -2.23
C GLN A 119 -12.12 21.89 -3.77
N ILE A 120 -11.12 21.44 -4.49
CA ILE A 120 -11.16 21.26 -5.94
C ILE A 120 -11.87 19.96 -6.27
N ALA A 121 -12.72 19.98 -7.32
CA ALA A 121 -13.37 18.78 -7.83
C ALA A 121 -12.34 17.79 -8.38
N ILE A 122 -12.48 16.53 -8.00
CA ILE A 122 -11.57 15.44 -8.41
C ILE A 122 -12.35 14.18 -8.77
N ASN A 123 -11.77 13.36 -9.64
CA ASN A 123 -12.24 12.00 -9.93
C ASN A 123 -11.24 11.02 -9.38
N VAL A 124 -11.69 10.12 -8.52
CA VAL A 124 -10.80 9.19 -7.81
C VAL A 124 -11.21 7.75 -8.02
N ILE A 125 -10.22 6.88 -8.15
CA ILE A 125 -10.39 5.43 -8.26
C ILE A 125 -9.93 4.78 -6.96
N LEU A 126 -10.74 3.87 -6.43
CA LEU A 126 -10.40 3.02 -5.29
C LEU A 126 -11.16 1.69 -5.36
N ALA A 127 -10.73 0.72 -4.59
CA ALA A 127 -11.47 -0.53 -4.47
C ALA A 127 -12.85 -0.29 -3.81
N LYS A 128 -13.90 -0.90 -4.36
CA LYS A 128 -15.29 -0.72 -3.93
C LYS A 128 -15.51 -0.93 -2.44
N ASN A 129 -14.88 -1.96 -1.88
CA ASN A 129 -14.99 -2.29 -0.46
C ASN A 129 -14.31 -1.29 0.49
N LEU A 130 -13.57 -0.31 -0.06
CA LEU A 130 -12.93 0.76 0.71
C LEU A 130 -13.72 2.06 0.73
N ILE A 131 -14.85 2.16 0.02
CA ILE A 131 -15.65 3.39 -0.03
C ILE A 131 -16.01 3.87 1.38
N GLU A 132 -16.62 3.02 2.19
CA GLU A 132 -17.04 3.36 3.55
C GLU A 132 -15.87 3.71 4.48
N LYS A 133 -14.68 3.20 4.16
CA LYS A 133 -13.47 3.44 4.94
C LYS A 133 -12.81 4.78 4.60
N VAL A 134 -12.83 5.15 3.33
CA VAL A 134 -12.21 6.38 2.79
C VAL A 134 -13.15 7.57 2.92
N PHE A 135 -14.43 7.37 2.57
CA PHE A 135 -15.46 8.42 2.59
C PHE A 135 -16.27 8.33 3.88
N LYS A 136 -15.60 8.60 5.03
CA LYS A 136 -16.20 8.66 6.37
C LYS A 136 -16.49 10.09 6.81
N ASN A 137 -17.30 10.21 7.85
CA ASN A 137 -17.53 11.40 8.68
C ASN A 137 -17.94 12.66 7.91
N ASN A 138 -17.05 13.27 7.14
CA ASN A 138 -17.27 14.54 6.44
C ASN A 138 -17.73 14.34 4.99
N TYR A 139 -18.13 13.12 4.61
CA TYR A 139 -18.57 12.82 3.25
C TYR A 139 -20.01 12.31 3.21
N ARG A 140 -20.73 12.69 2.15
CA ARG A 140 -22.11 12.29 1.90
C ARG A 140 -22.26 11.73 0.49
N GLU A 141 -22.76 10.51 0.37
CA GLU A 141 -23.10 9.93 -0.93
C GLU A 141 -24.30 10.64 -1.56
N VAL A 142 -24.17 10.96 -2.84
CA VAL A 142 -25.26 11.52 -3.66
C VAL A 142 -25.53 10.61 -4.84
N LYS A 143 -26.78 10.63 -5.33
CA LYS A 143 -27.21 9.74 -6.41
C LYS A 143 -27.19 10.40 -7.79
N GLN A 144 -27.15 11.72 -7.85
CA GLN A 144 -27.23 12.49 -9.08
C GLN A 144 -26.14 13.55 -9.15
N THR A 145 -25.63 13.80 -10.34
CA THR A 145 -24.61 14.84 -10.58
C THR A 145 -25.08 16.24 -10.16
N LYS A 146 -26.38 16.52 -10.23
CA LYS A 146 -26.96 17.80 -9.79
C LYS A 146 -26.78 18.07 -8.28
N GLU A 147 -26.63 17.00 -7.50
CA GLU A 147 -26.45 17.06 -6.04
C GLU A 147 -24.97 17.21 -5.64
N LEU A 148 -24.06 17.08 -6.61
CA LEU A 148 -22.61 17.16 -6.41
C LEU A 148 -22.18 18.63 -6.33
N ILE A 149 -22.69 19.33 -5.31
CA ILE A 149 -22.39 20.75 -5.05
C ILE A 149 -21.64 20.84 -3.73
N PHE A 150 -20.42 21.37 -3.77
CA PHE A 150 -19.62 21.62 -2.57
C PHE A 150 -20.15 22.82 -1.79
N SER A 151 -20.30 22.66 -0.47
CA SER A 151 -20.63 23.74 0.45
C SER A 151 -19.74 23.63 1.69
N LYS A 152 -19.14 24.72 2.12
CA LYS A 152 -18.24 24.77 3.29
C LYS A 152 -18.86 24.30 4.61
N ASN A 153 -20.17 24.39 4.72
CA ASN A 153 -20.91 24.07 5.96
C ASN A 153 -21.56 22.68 5.94
N ASN A 154 -21.37 21.90 4.88
CA ASN A 154 -21.99 20.59 4.71
C ASN A 154 -20.91 19.54 4.43
N ASP A 155 -21.30 18.27 4.59
CA ASP A 155 -20.47 17.14 4.21
C ASP A 155 -20.11 17.21 2.73
N ILE A 156 -18.91 16.77 2.39
CA ILE A 156 -18.39 16.75 1.03
C ILE A 156 -19.17 15.70 0.24
N PRO A 157 -19.87 16.09 -0.86
CA PRO A 157 -20.62 15.12 -1.65
C PRO A 157 -19.69 14.25 -2.48
N PHE A 158 -20.04 12.97 -2.59
CA PHE A 158 -19.39 12.06 -3.54
C PHE A 158 -20.43 11.26 -4.32
N LEU A 159 -20.10 10.97 -5.58
CA LEU A 159 -20.95 10.22 -6.51
C LEU A 159 -20.17 9.04 -7.07
N VAL A 160 -20.65 7.82 -6.84
CA VAL A 160 -20.12 6.61 -7.48
C VAL A 160 -20.61 6.59 -8.93
N CYS A 161 -19.70 6.61 -9.90
CA CYS A 161 -20.02 6.75 -11.30
C CYS A 161 -20.05 5.42 -12.07
N GLU A 162 -18.98 4.63 -11.93
CA GLU A 162 -18.84 3.35 -12.63
C GLU A 162 -18.15 2.31 -11.78
N HIS A 163 -18.40 1.05 -12.12
CA HIS A 163 -17.79 -0.14 -11.52
C HIS A 163 -17.00 -0.90 -12.59
N PHE A 164 -15.83 -1.39 -12.26
CA PHE A 164 -14.95 -2.15 -13.15
C PHE A 164 -14.01 -3.05 -12.35
N LYS A 165 -13.26 -3.91 -13.05
CA LYS A 165 -12.31 -4.81 -12.39
C LYS A 165 -10.89 -4.23 -12.38
N GLY A 166 -10.07 -4.67 -11.41
CA GLY A 166 -8.68 -4.22 -11.35
C GLY A 166 -7.88 -4.54 -12.61
N ARG A 167 -8.17 -5.65 -13.31
CA ARG A 167 -7.56 -5.99 -14.60
C ARG A 167 -7.72 -4.89 -15.66
N ASP A 168 -8.78 -4.09 -15.58
CA ASP A 168 -9.05 -3.01 -16.53
C ASP A 168 -8.10 -1.81 -16.32
N LEU A 169 -7.39 -1.75 -15.18
CA LEU A 169 -6.40 -0.73 -14.86
C LEU A 169 -4.96 -1.13 -15.23
N ILE A 170 -4.72 -2.37 -15.66
CA ILE A 170 -3.39 -2.85 -16.01
C ILE A 170 -2.78 -1.95 -17.10
N ASN A 171 -1.50 -1.61 -16.94
CA ASN A 171 -0.75 -0.69 -17.82
C ASN A 171 -1.19 0.79 -17.76
N THR A 172 -2.11 1.18 -16.89
CA THR A 172 -2.38 2.60 -16.61
C THR A 172 -1.14 3.22 -15.98
N LYS A 173 -0.67 4.33 -16.57
CA LYS A 173 0.48 5.09 -16.07
C LYS A 173 0.00 6.28 -15.25
N TYR A 174 0.82 6.72 -14.30
CA TYR A 174 0.54 7.87 -13.45
C TYR A 174 1.77 8.78 -13.31
N GLU A 175 1.55 10.02 -12.94
CA GLU A 175 2.61 10.99 -12.67
C GLU A 175 3.28 10.65 -11.32
N LYS A 176 4.60 10.88 -11.21
CA LYS A 176 5.29 10.80 -9.91
C LYS A 176 4.68 11.79 -8.94
N LEU A 177 4.58 11.43 -7.65
CA LEU A 177 4.09 12.34 -6.62
C LEU A 177 5.02 13.54 -6.40
N TRP A 178 6.33 13.35 -6.63
CA TRP A 178 7.34 14.39 -6.57
C TRP A 178 8.19 14.35 -7.84
N THR A 179 8.35 15.50 -8.48
CA THR A 179 9.14 15.63 -9.71
C THR A 179 10.64 15.65 -9.45
N ASP A 180 11.05 16.07 -8.25
CA ASP A 180 12.45 16.24 -7.86
C ASP A 180 13.02 15.03 -7.09
N SER A 181 12.29 13.92 -7.05
CA SER A 181 12.82 12.65 -6.55
C SER A 181 13.83 12.07 -7.52
N PRO A 182 14.99 11.60 -7.03
CA PRO A 182 16.00 10.96 -7.87
C PRO A 182 15.47 9.70 -8.57
#